data_ed01cee62fc1ea34f4a3150da1ae1d3d
#
_entry.id   ed01cee62fc1ea34f4a3150da1ae1d3d
#
_cell.length_a   1.000
_cell.length_b   1.000
_cell.length_c   1.000
_cell.angle_alpha   90.00
_cell.angle_beta   90.00
_cell.angle_gamma   90.00
#
_symmetry.space_group_name_H-M   'P 1'
#
loop_
_entity.id
_entity.type
_entity.pdbx_description
1 polymer ?
#
loop_
_entity_poly.entity_id
_entity_poly.type
_entity_poly.pdbx_seq_one_letter_code
_entity_poly.pdbx_strand_id
1 'polypeptide(L)'
;MAGSMLKTLGESVVGALQLVGVLVLSPVLRSWYNRWGATAEEVARSLPGDDLVTAPLMGYTRAITIRTRAAAIWPWLAQIGQGRGGLYSYEGLENLAGCRIRNTDRILPEFQDLKVGDLIRLGPQGYPCFRVWSVEPERSLTLVAADPKTEQAVDRMPKPKGFSAATWHFFLDERADGTTRLITRQRLAYGRDMALLWRLVEPVDFIMGRKMLLTIRQLAERRA
;
A
#
# COMPACT_ATOMS: atom_id res chain seq x y z
N MET A 1 15.31 22.51 9.79
CA MET A 1 14.34 21.72 10.59
C MET A 1 12.94 22.33 10.59
N ALA A 2 12.74 23.63 10.82
CA ALA A 2 11.40 24.26 10.84
C ALA A 2 10.60 24.10 9.52
N GLY A 3 11.21 24.28 8.36
CA GLY A 3 10.52 24.14 7.06
C GLY A 3 10.02 22.72 6.77
N SER A 4 10.74 21.68 7.22
CA SER A 4 10.29 20.28 7.08
C SER A 4 9.09 20.01 8.00
N MET A 5 9.11 20.52 9.21
CA MET A 5 8.03 20.37 10.19
C MET A 5 6.74 21.07 9.74
N LEU A 6 6.83 22.28 9.20
CA LEU A 6 5.69 23.01 8.63
C LEU A 6 5.08 22.30 7.43
N LYS A 7 5.92 21.72 6.56
CA LYS A 7 5.45 20.93 5.40
C LYS A 7 4.70 19.69 5.87
N THR A 8 5.25 18.92 6.79
CA THR A 8 4.59 17.71 7.35
C THR A 8 3.27 18.07 8.03
N LEU A 9 3.21 19.18 8.76
CA LEU A 9 1.99 19.64 9.40
C LEU A 9 0.92 20.02 8.37
N GLY A 10 1.28 20.80 7.35
CA GLY A 10 0.38 21.17 6.25
C GLY A 10 -0.16 19.94 5.50
N GLU A 11 0.70 18.98 5.18
CA GLU A 11 0.28 17.73 4.53
C GLU A 11 -0.68 16.92 5.44
N SER A 12 -0.42 16.87 6.75
CA SER A 12 -1.28 16.19 7.71
C SER A 12 -2.67 16.81 7.81
N VAL A 13 -2.76 18.14 7.81
CA VAL A 13 -4.04 18.88 7.80
C VAL A 13 -4.82 18.57 6.52
N VAL A 14 -4.18 18.63 5.37
CA VAL A 14 -4.82 18.29 4.09
C VAL A 14 -5.29 16.83 4.12
N GLY A 15 -4.46 15.91 4.61
CA GLY A 15 -4.83 14.50 4.75
C GLY A 15 -6.03 14.30 5.68
N ALA A 16 -6.07 14.99 6.83
CA ALA A 16 -7.19 14.91 7.76
C ALA A 16 -8.51 15.41 7.14
N LEU A 17 -8.48 16.54 6.42
CA LEU A 17 -9.65 17.06 5.71
C LEU A 17 -10.15 16.09 4.63
N GLN A 18 -9.23 15.49 3.87
CA GLN A 18 -9.57 14.46 2.88
C GLN A 18 -10.19 13.22 3.55
N LEU A 19 -9.66 12.77 4.69
CA LEU A 19 -10.20 11.67 5.46
C LEU A 19 -11.64 11.92 5.89
N VAL A 20 -11.92 13.08 6.48
CA VAL A 20 -13.28 13.45 6.88
C VAL A 20 -14.21 13.46 5.67
N GLY A 21 -13.81 14.09 4.58
CA GLY A 21 -14.62 14.13 3.34
C GLY A 21 -14.92 12.75 2.78
N VAL A 22 -13.91 11.87 2.70
CA VAL A 22 -14.11 10.51 2.17
C VAL A 22 -14.90 9.63 3.14
N LEU A 23 -14.73 9.77 4.45
CA LEU A 23 -15.53 9.04 5.45
C LEU A 23 -17.03 9.37 5.32
N VAL A 24 -17.36 10.66 5.24
CA VAL A 24 -18.76 11.12 5.09
C VAL A 24 -19.36 10.65 3.75
N LEU A 25 -18.59 10.71 2.67
CA LEU A 25 -19.05 10.36 1.33
C LEU A 25 -18.79 8.88 0.96
N SER A 26 -18.22 8.10 1.87
CA SER A 26 -17.83 6.71 1.64
C SER A 26 -18.96 5.84 1.05
N PRO A 27 -20.22 5.92 1.50
CA PRO A 27 -21.28 5.11 0.93
C PRO A 27 -21.48 5.30 -0.58
N VAL A 28 -21.25 6.54 -1.07
CA VAL A 28 -21.43 6.91 -2.48
C VAL A 28 -20.13 6.71 -3.27
N LEU A 29 -18.99 7.03 -2.67
CA LEU A 29 -17.68 7.03 -3.36
C LEU A 29 -16.98 5.67 -3.33
N ARG A 30 -17.50 4.67 -2.62
CA ARG A 30 -16.82 3.39 -2.39
C ARG A 30 -16.37 2.70 -3.69
N SER A 31 -17.24 2.62 -4.67
CA SER A 31 -16.91 2.00 -5.95
C SER A 31 -15.81 2.76 -6.70
N TRP A 32 -15.83 4.08 -6.62
CA TRP A 32 -14.86 4.96 -7.27
C TRP A 32 -13.49 4.86 -6.60
N TYR A 33 -13.40 5.00 -5.27
CA TYR A 33 -12.09 5.01 -4.61
C TYR A 33 -11.43 3.62 -4.59
N ASN A 34 -12.22 2.54 -4.67
CA ASN A 34 -11.66 1.19 -4.78
C ASN A 34 -11.10 0.88 -6.18
N ARG A 35 -11.46 1.69 -7.18
CA ARG A 35 -10.96 1.57 -8.56
C ARG A 35 -10.21 2.82 -9.01
N TRP A 36 -9.82 3.66 -8.09
CA TRP A 36 -9.21 4.94 -8.41
C TRP A 36 -8.03 4.81 -9.38
N GLY A 37 -8.16 5.47 -10.56
CA GLY A 37 -7.15 5.48 -11.61
C GLY A 37 -6.99 4.16 -12.39
N ALA A 38 -7.64 3.06 -11.98
CA ALA A 38 -7.59 1.80 -12.71
C ALA A 38 -8.65 1.73 -13.81
N THR A 39 -8.31 1.09 -14.94
CA THR A 39 -9.24 0.75 -16.01
C THR A 39 -10.08 -0.48 -15.65
N ALA A 40 -11.18 -0.71 -16.37
CA ALA A 40 -11.98 -1.91 -16.19
C ALA A 40 -11.17 -3.20 -16.47
N GLU A 41 -10.28 -3.15 -17.46
CA GLU A 41 -9.40 -4.26 -17.82
C GLU A 41 -8.38 -4.55 -16.70
N GLU A 42 -7.77 -3.51 -16.11
CA GLU A 42 -6.84 -3.66 -14.99
C GLU A 42 -7.54 -4.24 -13.75
N VAL A 43 -8.81 -3.88 -13.51
CA VAL A 43 -9.62 -4.45 -12.44
C VAL A 43 -9.94 -5.91 -12.69
N ALA A 44 -10.26 -6.29 -13.93
CA ALA A 44 -10.63 -7.65 -14.32
C ALA A 44 -9.43 -8.59 -14.50
N ARG A 45 -8.24 -8.02 -14.75
CA ARG A 45 -7.00 -8.77 -15.00
C ARG A 45 -6.64 -9.63 -13.79
N SER A 46 -6.30 -10.91 -14.02
CA SER A 46 -5.70 -11.75 -12.99
C SER A 46 -4.26 -11.30 -12.72
N LEU A 47 -3.93 -11.12 -11.44
CA LEU A 47 -2.60 -10.75 -10.99
C LEU A 47 -2.02 -11.83 -10.07
N PRO A 48 -0.67 -11.97 -10.01
CA PRO A 48 -0.03 -12.91 -9.07
C PRO A 48 -0.51 -12.67 -7.64
N GLY A 49 -0.89 -13.74 -6.93
CA GLY A 49 -1.39 -13.68 -5.56
C GLY A 49 -2.90 -13.45 -5.41
N ASP A 50 -3.66 -13.32 -6.50
CA ASP A 50 -5.14 -13.27 -6.44
C ASP A 50 -5.75 -14.57 -5.89
N ASP A 51 -5.05 -15.69 -6.06
CA ASP A 51 -5.40 -17.02 -5.56
C ASP A 51 -5.16 -17.19 -4.05
N LEU A 52 -4.39 -16.30 -3.43
CA LEU A 52 -4.05 -16.38 -2.01
C LEU A 52 -5.23 -15.97 -1.10
N VAL A 53 -6.11 -15.09 -1.60
CA VAL A 53 -7.38 -14.73 -0.95
C VAL A 53 -8.48 -14.87 -2.00
N THR A 54 -9.06 -16.06 -2.11
CA THR A 54 -10.00 -16.42 -3.17
C THR A 54 -11.38 -15.78 -3.02
N ALA A 55 -11.83 -15.53 -1.78
CA ALA A 55 -13.12 -14.95 -1.47
C ALA A 55 -12.96 -13.64 -0.66
N PRO A 56 -12.46 -12.56 -1.25
CA PRO A 56 -12.27 -11.30 -0.54
C PRO A 56 -13.62 -10.68 -0.21
N LEU A 57 -13.75 -10.19 1.03
CA LEU A 57 -14.90 -9.40 1.47
C LEU A 57 -14.68 -7.91 1.23
N MET A 58 -13.43 -7.51 1.10
CA MET A 58 -13.00 -6.15 0.78
C MET A 58 -11.77 -6.21 -0.11
N GLY A 59 -11.57 -5.20 -0.92
CA GLY A 59 -10.38 -5.07 -1.75
C GLY A 59 -10.50 -3.91 -2.71
N TYR A 60 -9.37 -3.58 -3.31
CA TYR A 60 -9.29 -2.55 -4.33
C TYR A 60 -8.32 -2.95 -5.46
N THR A 61 -8.48 -2.30 -6.60
CA THR A 61 -7.47 -2.21 -7.65
C THR A 61 -7.33 -0.74 -8.00
N ARG A 62 -6.18 -0.16 -7.70
CA ARG A 62 -5.86 1.26 -7.98
C ARG A 62 -4.65 1.33 -8.88
N ALA A 63 -4.59 2.35 -9.72
CA ALA A 63 -3.48 2.47 -10.65
C ALA A 63 -3.13 3.92 -10.96
N ILE A 64 -1.87 4.14 -11.37
CA ILE A 64 -1.36 5.44 -11.78
C ILE A 64 -0.34 5.25 -12.90
N THR A 65 -0.32 6.18 -13.86
CA THR A 65 0.74 6.24 -14.88
C THR A 65 1.91 7.05 -14.32
N ILE A 66 3.11 6.53 -14.47
CA ILE A 66 4.37 7.17 -14.09
C ILE A 66 5.21 7.33 -15.36
N ARG A 67 5.73 8.53 -15.61
CA ARG A 67 6.46 8.90 -16.83
C ARG A 67 7.94 8.49 -16.74
N THR A 68 8.18 7.22 -16.42
CA THR A 68 9.51 6.63 -16.39
C THR A 68 9.40 5.11 -16.49
N ARG A 69 10.53 4.45 -16.70
CA ARG A 69 10.63 2.98 -16.77
C ARG A 69 10.47 2.33 -15.41
N ALA A 70 10.10 1.05 -15.40
CA ALA A 70 9.93 0.26 -14.21
C ALA A 70 11.17 0.23 -13.31
N ALA A 71 12.36 0.21 -13.90
CA ALA A 71 13.66 0.26 -13.20
C ALA A 71 13.82 1.48 -12.28
N ALA A 72 13.22 2.65 -12.62
CA ALA A 72 13.27 3.84 -11.77
C ALA A 72 12.20 3.85 -10.66
N ILE A 73 11.15 3.02 -10.80
CA ILE A 73 10.06 2.90 -9.82
C ILE A 73 10.38 1.82 -8.79
N TRP A 74 10.94 0.71 -9.25
CA TRP A 74 11.20 -0.49 -8.45
C TRP A 74 11.93 -0.21 -7.13
N PRO A 75 13.00 0.60 -7.09
CA PRO A 75 13.72 0.85 -5.85
C PRO A 75 12.86 1.44 -4.72
N TRP A 76 11.82 2.20 -5.05
CA TRP A 76 10.88 2.76 -4.09
C TRP A 76 9.95 1.70 -3.52
N LEU A 77 9.55 0.72 -4.34
CA LEU A 77 8.75 -0.42 -3.89
C LEU A 77 9.59 -1.39 -3.05
N ALA A 78 10.83 -1.65 -3.47
CA ALA A 78 11.73 -2.56 -2.76
C ALA A 78 12.00 -2.12 -1.32
N GLN A 79 12.07 -0.84 -1.06
CA GLN A 79 12.37 -0.28 0.27
C GLN A 79 11.14 0.14 1.08
N ILE A 80 9.91 -0.19 0.65
CA ILE A 80 8.68 0.21 1.36
C ILE A 80 8.63 -0.39 2.77
N GLY A 81 8.07 0.35 3.73
CA GLY A 81 7.81 -0.14 5.09
C GLY A 81 8.43 0.70 6.20
N GLN A 82 7.91 0.53 7.42
CA GLN A 82 8.46 1.15 8.62
C GLN A 82 9.86 0.61 8.92
N GLY A 83 10.78 1.51 9.28
CA GLY A 83 12.20 1.17 9.49
C GLY A 83 12.98 0.95 8.20
N ARG A 84 12.35 1.21 7.07
CA ARG A 84 12.90 1.16 5.70
C ARG A 84 12.68 2.53 5.03
N GLY A 85 12.24 2.57 3.77
CA GLY A 85 11.95 3.82 3.06
C GLY A 85 10.71 4.59 3.51
N GLY A 86 9.93 4.03 4.43
CA GLY A 86 8.63 4.57 4.84
C GLY A 86 7.48 4.02 3.98
N LEU A 87 6.28 4.60 4.16
CA LEU A 87 5.10 4.21 3.38
C LEU A 87 4.76 5.24 2.28
N TYR A 88 5.56 6.30 2.17
CA TYR A 88 5.37 7.41 1.21
C TYR A 88 4.00 8.10 1.31
N SER A 89 3.35 7.95 2.43
CA SER A 89 2.02 8.44 2.74
C SER A 89 2.07 9.69 3.66
N TYR A 90 1.01 9.94 4.43
CA TYR A 90 0.95 11.05 5.38
C TYR A 90 1.64 10.69 6.69
N GLU A 91 2.95 10.91 6.76
CA GLU A 91 3.81 10.59 7.91
C GLU A 91 3.25 11.10 9.25
N GLY A 92 2.70 12.31 9.25
CA GLY A 92 2.14 12.90 10.47
C GLY A 92 0.88 12.16 10.94
N LEU A 93 0.02 11.69 10.04
CA LEU A 93 -1.18 10.93 10.41
C LEU A 93 -0.82 9.51 10.86
N GLU A 94 0.13 8.87 10.20
CA GLU A 94 0.67 7.57 10.60
C GLU A 94 1.26 7.63 12.01
N ASN A 95 2.05 8.67 12.28
CA ASN A 95 2.71 8.85 13.58
C ASN A 95 1.73 9.26 14.68
N LEU A 96 0.66 9.98 14.35
CA LEU A 96 -0.45 10.23 15.28
C LEU A 96 -1.18 8.93 15.66
N ALA A 97 -1.27 7.97 14.73
CA ALA A 97 -1.81 6.63 15.00
C ALA A 97 -0.83 5.72 15.74
N GLY A 98 0.33 6.22 16.19
CA GLY A 98 1.32 5.47 16.97
C GLY A 98 2.38 4.76 16.13
N CYS A 99 2.39 4.93 14.82
CA CYS A 99 3.48 4.46 13.98
C CYS A 99 4.75 5.30 14.22
N ARG A 100 5.88 4.81 13.72
CA ARG A 100 7.16 5.53 13.73
C ARG A 100 7.69 5.61 12.31
N ILE A 101 6.80 6.04 11.38
CA ILE A 101 7.14 6.17 9.98
C ILE A 101 8.01 7.41 9.77
N ARG A 102 9.01 7.24 8.92
CA ARG A 102 9.84 8.31 8.38
C ARG A 102 10.02 8.04 6.90
N ASN A 103 9.37 8.86 6.07
CA ASN A 103 9.48 8.75 4.63
C ASN A 103 10.83 9.29 4.14
N THR A 104 11.50 8.53 3.29
CA THR A 104 12.75 8.97 2.65
C THR A 104 12.50 9.44 1.21
N ASP A 105 13.31 10.35 0.75
CA ASP A 105 13.40 10.81 -0.65
C ASP A 105 14.66 10.28 -1.36
N ARG A 106 15.34 9.30 -0.75
CA ARG A 106 16.57 8.67 -1.27
C ARG A 106 16.38 7.17 -1.40
N ILE A 107 17.10 6.58 -2.35
CA ILE A 107 17.22 5.12 -2.42
C ILE A 107 18.23 4.68 -1.35
N LEU A 108 17.82 3.68 -0.58
CA LEU A 108 18.58 3.08 0.51
C LEU A 108 19.13 1.75 0.01
N PRO A 109 20.45 1.65 -0.26
CA PRO A 109 21.06 0.46 -0.86
C PRO A 109 20.79 -0.82 -0.06
N GLU A 110 20.74 -0.71 1.26
CA GLU A 110 20.54 -1.81 2.19
C GLU A 110 19.17 -2.49 2.07
N PHE A 111 18.20 -1.87 1.38
CA PHE A 111 16.85 -2.42 1.19
C PHE A 111 16.54 -2.82 -0.26
N GLN A 112 17.54 -2.80 -1.14
CA GLN A 112 17.30 -3.10 -2.56
C GLN A 112 17.30 -4.60 -2.87
N ASP A 113 17.94 -5.43 -2.05
CA ASP A 113 17.95 -6.89 -2.19
C ASP A 113 16.78 -7.51 -1.42
N LEU A 114 15.54 -7.17 -1.86
CA LEU A 114 14.31 -7.68 -1.26
C LEU A 114 14.10 -9.16 -1.63
N LYS A 115 13.80 -10.00 -0.62
CA LYS A 115 13.68 -11.45 -0.78
C LYS A 115 12.32 -11.97 -0.30
N VAL A 116 11.92 -13.11 -0.84
CA VAL A 116 10.78 -13.87 -0.33
C VAL A 116 11.00 -14.18 1.15
N GLY A 117 9.98 -13.93 1.96
CA GLY A 117 10.03 -14.07 3.41
C GLY A 117 10.41 -12.82 4.16
N ASP A 118 10.94 -11.77 3.50
CA ASP A 118 11.25 -10.50 4.16
C ASP A 118 10.00 -9.88 4.79
N LEU A 119 10.18 -9.24 5.95
CA LEU A 119 9.11 -8.61 6.71
C LEU A 119 8.97 -7.14 6.33
N ILE A 120 7.76 -6.75 5.99
CA ILE A 120 7.36 -5.37 5.70
C ILE A 120 6.38 -4.91 6.76
N ARG A 121 6.83 -4.05 7.67
CA ARG A 121 6.02 -3.49 8.74
C ARG A 121 5.30 -2.22 8.31
N LEU A 122 4.03 -2.09 8.71
CA LEU A 122 3.27 -0.84 8.53
C LEU A 122 3.31 0.04 9.79
N GLY A 123 3.83 -0.49 10.90
CA GLY A 123 3.94 0.18 12.18
C GLY A 123 4.88 -0.57 13.12
N PRO A 124 4.94 -0.20 14.41
CA PRO A 124 5.69 -0.94 15.44
C PRO A 124 5.20 -2.40 15.55
N GLN A 125 5.94 -3.21 16.29
CA GLN A 125 5.50 -4.57 16.60
C GLN A 125 4.09 -4.56 17.23
N GLY A 126 3.23 -5.47 16.77
CA GLY A 126 1.80 -5.49 17.13
C GLY A 126 0.90 -4.74 16.14
N TYR A 127 1.46 -3.97 15.21
CA TYR A 127 0.74 -3.37 14.08
C TYR A 127 0.67 -4.32 12.89
N PRO A 128 -0.26 -4.09 11.94
CA PRO A 128 -0.31 -4.86 10.71
C PRO A 128 1.04 -4.91 10.01
N CYS A 129 1.41 -6.09 9.55
CA CYS A 129 2.64 -6.34 8.81
C CYS A 129 2.41 -7.38 7.73
N PHE A 130 3.32 -7.43 6.78
CA PHE A 130 3.28 -8.32 5.64
C PHE A 130 4.61 -9.06 5.51
N ARG A 131 4.57 -10.22 4.88
CA ARG A 131 5.76 -10.90 4.36
C ARG A 131 5.74 -10.90 2.84
N VAL A 132 6.92 -10.78 2.27
CA VAL A 132 7.11 -10.92 0.83
C VAL A 132 6.77 -12.37 0.45
N TRP A 133 5.74 -12.54 -0.37
CA TRP A 133 5.31 -13.84 -0.92
C TRP A 133 6.02 -14.15 -2.23
N SER A 134 6.07 -13.17 -3.13
CA SER A 134 6.82 -13.25 -4.37
C SER A 134 7.39 -11.90 -4.73
N VAL A 135 8.54 -11.91 -5.35
CA VAL A 135 9.24 -10.73 -5.85
C VAL A 135 9.84 -11.03 -7.21
N GLU A 136 9.49 -10.20 -8.17
CA GLU A 136 10.05 -10.17 -9.51
C GLU A 136 10.52 -8.73 -9.74
N PRO A 137 11.85 -8.45 -9.60
CA PRO A 137 12.37 -7.10 -9.71
C PRO A 137 11.89 -6.39 -10.98
N GLU A 138 11.59 -5.09 -10.83
CA GLU A 138 11.08 -4.21 -11.89
C GLU A 138 9.72 -4.63 -12.48
N ARG A 139 9.08 -5.67 -11.95
CA ARG A 139 7.81 -6.16 -12.47
C ARG A 139 6.73 -6.35 -11.41
N SER A 140 6.99 -7.10 -10.35
CA SER A 140 5.95 -7.38 -9.38
C SER A 140 6.47 -7.63 -7.96
N LEU A 141 5.65 -7.22 -6.99
CA LEU A 141 5.85 -7.49 -5.58
C LEU A 141 4.50 -7.92 -4.99
N THR A 142 4.44 -9.14 -4.46
CA THR A 142 3.27 -9.65 -3.74
C THR A 142 3.59 -9.82 -2.27
N LEU A 143 2.79 -9.21 -1.44
CA LEU A 143 2.89 -9.27 0.01
C LEU A 143 1.69 -10.02 0.56
N VAL A 144 1.90 -10.84 1.60
CA VAL A 144 0.84 -11.53 2.34
C VAL A 144 0.85 -11.06 3.79
N ALA A 145 -0.34 -10.92 4.37
CA ALA A 145 -0.45 -10.52 5.77
C ALA A 145 0.30 -11.50 6.67
N ALA A 146 0.95 -10.96 7.68
CA ALA A 146 1.58 -11.69 8.75
C ALA A 146 0.88 -11.40 10.07
N ASP A 147 0.97 -12.33 11.01
CA ASP A 147 0.43 -12.13 12.36
C ASP A 147 1.19 -10.99 13.04
N PRO A 148 0.51 -9.93 13.50
CA PRO A 148 1.19 -8.77 14.08
C PRO A 148 2.04 -9.05 15.30
N LYS A 149 1.76 -10.13 16.04
CA LYS A 149 2.47 -10.52 17.27
C LYS A 149 3.66 -11.41 17.00
N THR A 150 3.47 -12.43 16.15
CA THR A 150 4.50 -13.42 15.83
C THR A 150 5.29 -13.04 14.57
N GLU A 151 4.76 -12.13 13.76
CA GLU A 151 5.31 -11.71 12.47
C GLU A 151 5.46 -12.88 11.48
N GLN A 152 4.84 -14.02 11.75
CA GLN A 152 4.82 -15.15 10.81
C GLN A 152 3.73 -14.97 9.77
N ALA A 153 3.99 -15.44 8.56
CA ALA A 153 2.99 -15.41 7.50
C ALA A 153 1.71 -16.12 7.98
N VAL A 154 0.59 -15.46 7.73
CA VAL A 154 -0.70 -16.04 8.12
C VAL A 154 -1.09 -17.07 7.06
N ASP A 155 -1.33 -18.30 7.52
CA ASP A 155 -1.77 -19.40 6.68
C ASP A 155 -3.12 -19.08 6.00
N ARG A 156 -3.33 -19.58 4.78
CA ARG A 156 -4.41 -19.22 3.85
C ARG A 156 -5.83 -19.58 4.31
N MET A 157 -5.98 -20.29 5.43
CA MET A 157 -7.27 -20.80 5.88
C MET A 157 -8.01 -19.83 6.78
N PRO A 158 -9.34 -19.77 6.70
CA PRO A 158 -10.16 -18.99 7.63
C PRO A 158 -9.90 -19.48 9.05
N LYS A 159 -9.36 -18.60 9.85
CA LYS A 159 -9.05 -18.83 11.27
C LYS A 159 -10.05 -18.11 12.16
N PRO A 160 -10.05 -18.40 13.47
CA PRO A 160 -11.09 -17.96 14.40
C PRO A 160 -11.23 -16.44 14.48
N LYS A 161 -12.19 -15.99 15.28
CA LYS A 161 -12.56 -14.58 15.50
C LYS A 161 -11.35 -13.63 15.54
N GLY A 162 -11.48 -12.48 14.90
CA GLY A 162 -10.44 -11.45 14.85
C GLY A 162 -9.38 -11.63 13.77
N PHE A 163 -9.45 -12.68 12.97
CA PHE A 163 -8.48 -12.98 11.93
C PHE A 163 -8.77 -12.22 10.63
N SER A 164 -7.72 -11.73 10.00
CA SER A 164 -7.79 -11.17 8.66
C SER A 164 -6.66 -11.74 7.79
N ALA A 165 -7.04 -12.27 6.62
CA ALA A 165 -6.09 -12.64 5.57
C ALA A 165 -6.06 -11.52 4.55
N ALA A 166 -4.89 -11.09 4.15
CA ALA A 166 -4.76 -10.04 3.14
C ALA A 166 -3.59 -10.32 2.20
N THR A 167 -3.77 -9.90 0.96
CA THR A 167 -2.67 -9.69 0.02
C THR A 167 -2.54 -8.22 -0.30
N TRP A 168 -1.32 -7.77 -0.56
CA TRP A 168 -1.04 -6.46 -1.11
C TRP A 168 -0.05 -6.63 -2.25
N HIS A 169 -0.49 -6.30 -3.44
CA HIS A 169 0.23 -6.53 -4.67
C HIS A 169 0.55 -5.22 -5.37
N PHE A 170 1.76 -5.14 -5.91
CA PHE A 170 2.23 -4.08 -6.81
C PHE A 170 2.66 -4.71 -8.12
N PHE A 171 2.17 -4.16 -9.22
CA PHE A 171 2.51 -4.60 -10.55
C PHE A 171 2.94 -3.41 -11.42
N LEU A 172 4.07 -3.55 -12.07
CA LEU A 172 4.63 -2.58 -13.00
C LEU A 172 4.44 -3.08 -14.42
N ASP A 173 3.63 -2.38 -15.20
CA ASP A 173 3.32 -2.66 -16.59
C ASP A 173 4.01 -1.59 -17.46
N GLU A 174 5.27 -1.86 -17.83
CA GLU A 174 6.06 -0.96 -18.66
C GLU A 174 5.52 -0.93 -20.08
N ARG A 175 5.36 0.26 -20.65
CA ARG A 175 4.80 0.50 -21.97
C ARG A 175 5.86 0.89 -22.97
N ALA A 176 5.56 0.69 -24.27
CA ALA A 176 6.47 1.00 -25.35
C ALA A 176 6.81 2.51 -25.44
N ASP A 177 5.94 3.39 -24.91
CA ASP A 177 6.17 4.83 -24.86
C ASP A 177 7.12 5.28 -23.75
N GLY A 178 7.71 4.34 -22.99
CA GLY A 178 8.62 4.61 -21.88
C GLY A 178 7.92 4.99 -20.57
N THR A 179 6.59 4.93 -20.53
CA THR A 179 5.83 5.09 -19.29
C THR A 179 5.58 3.73 -18.62
N THR A 180 5.30 3.75 -17.33
CA THR A 180 4.92 2.54 -16.59
C THR A 180 3.59 2.75 -15.88
N ARG A 181 2.71 1.76 -15.96
CA ARG A 181 1.52 1.66 -15.11
C ARG A 181 1.90 0.98 -13.81
N LEU A 182 1.80 1.69 -12.71
CA LEU A 182 1.86 1.09 -11.38
C LEU A 182 0.43 0.76 -10.95
N ILE A 183 0.14 -0.54 -10.88
CA ILE A 183 -1.14 -1.09 -10.42
C ILE A 183 -0.90 -1.65 -9.02
N THR A 184 -1.74 -1.26 -8.05
CA THR A 184 -1.75 -1.89 -6.74
C THR A 184 -3.11 -2.53 -6.49
N ARG A 185 -3.09 -3.75 -5.97
CA ARG A 185 -4.28 -4.51 -5.61
C ARG A 185 -4.17 -5.03 -4.20
N GLN A 186 -5.24 -4.87 -3.44
CA GLN A 186 -5.39 -5.53 -2.16
C GLN A 186 -6.63 -6.43 -2.19
N ARG A 187 -6.52 -7.59 -1.57
CA ARG A 187 -7.63 -8.51 -1.32
C ARG A 187 -7.62 -8.84 0.17
N LEU A 188 -8.77 -8.75 0.80
CA LEU A 188 -8.89 -8.92 2.24
C LEU A 188 -10.10 -9.79 2.58
N ALA A 189 -9.85 -10.84 3.36
CA ALA A 189 -10.89 -11.66 3.99
C ALA A 189 -10.77 -11.53 5.51
N TYR A 190 -11.90 -11.43 6.20
CA TYR A 190 -11.97 -11.23 7.66
C TYR A 190 -13.21 -11.88 8.26
N GLY A 191 -13.19 -12.10 9.58
CA GLY A 191 -14.35 -12.55 10.32
C GLY A 191 -15.46 -11.49 10.38
N ARG A 192 -16.73 -11.91 10.52
CA ARG A 192 -17.88 -11.00 10.57
C ARG A 192 -17.77 -9.97 11.69
N ASP A 193 -17.13 -10.31 12.79
CA ASP A 193 -16.86 -9.46 13.94
C ASP A 193 -15.94 -8.26 13.60
N MET A 194 -15.16 -8.36 12.52
CA MET A 194 -14.25 -7.31 12.05
C MET A 194 -14.87 -6.41 10.97
N ALA A 195 -16.10 -6.70 10.52
CA ALA A 195 -16.71 -6.03 9.36
C ALA A 195 -16.84 -4.51 9.54
N LEU A 196 -17.28 -4.06 10.72
CA LEU A 196 -17.41 -2.63 11.01
C LEU A 196 -16.05 -1.93 11.03
N LEU A 197 -15.06 -2.55 11.65
CA LEU A 197 -13.69 -2.00 11.69
C LEU A 197 -13.14 -1.80 10.27
N TRP A 198 -13.19 -2.85 9.45
CA TRP A 198 -12.67 -2.76 8.08
C TRP A 198 -13.44 -1.77 7.21
N ARG A 199 -14.73 -1.60 7.45
CA ARG A 199 -15.54 -0.60 6.75
C ARG A 199 -15.11 0.84 7.09
N LEU A 200 -14.62 1.10 8.29
CA LEU A 200 -14.06 2.39 8.71
C LEU A 200 -12.61 2.57 8.23
N VAL A 201 -11.85 1.49 8.16
CA VAL A 201 -10.45 1.51 7.70
C VAL A 201 -10.34 1.72 6.18
N GLU A 202 -11.30 1.21 5.40
CA GLU A 202 -11.28 1.26 3.93
C GLU A 202 -11.11 2.69 3.34
N PRO A 203 -11.85 3.73 3.80
CA PRO A 203 -11.61 5.10 3.35
C PRO A 203 -10.24 5.66 3.76
N VAL A 204 -9.77 5.28 4.94
CA VAL A 204 -8.43 5.68 5.44
C VAL A 204 -7.35 5.08 4.54
N ASP A 205 -7.45 3.78 4.24
CA ASP A 205 -6.55 3.09 3.33
C ASP A 205 -6.53 3.76 1.93
N PHE A 206 -7.69 4.22 1.44
CA PHE A 206 -7.74 4.95 0.17
C PHE A 206 -6.90 6.23 0.22
N ILE A 207 -7.10 7.08 1.23
CA ILE A 207 -6.40 8.38 1.33
C ILE A 207 -4.89 8.16 1.48
N MET A 208 -4.49 7.22 2.33
CA MET A 208 -3.09 6.88 2.56
C MET A 208 -2.45 6.26 1.32
N GLY A 209 -3.10 5.28 0.71
CA GLY A 209 -2.62 4.60 -0.50
C GLY A 209 -2.56 5.51 -1.72
N ARG A 210 -3.53 6.42 -1.87
CA ARG A 210 -3.48 7.44 -2.93
C ARG A 210 -2.27 8.37 -2.76
N LYS A 211 -2.01 8.86 -1.54
CA LYS A 211 -0.82 9.68 -1.27
C LYS A 211 0.45 8.91 -1.57
N MET A 212 0.55 7.65 -1.15
CA MET A 212 1.67 6.76 -1.43
C MET A 212 1.96 6.68 -2.95
N LEU A 213 0.96 6.36 -3.76
CA LEU A 213 1.11 6.25 -5.22
C LEU A 213 1.58 7.57 -5.84
N LEU A 214 1.00 8.70 -5.43
CA LEU A 214 1.37 10.03 -5.92
C LEU A 214 2.81 10.41 -5.51
N THR A 215 3.23 10.05 -4.30
CA THR A 215 4.59 10.31 -3.81
C THR A 215 5.61 9.45 -4.56
N ILE A 216 5.34 8.15 -4.73
CA ILE A 216 6.20 7.24 -5.52
C ILE A 216 6.35 7.78 -6.95
N ARG A 217 5.26 8.21 -7.61
CA ARG A 217 5.32 8.84 -8.92
C ARG A 217 6.28 10.03 -8.92
N GLN A 218 6.09 10.96 -7.99
CA GLN A 218 6.90 12.17 -7.89
C GLN A 218 8.39 11.86 -7.67
N LEU A 219 8.70 10.86 -6.84
CA LEU A 219 10.07 10.46 -6.54
C LEU A 219 10.74 9.75 -7.74
N ALA A 220 10.00 8.88 -8.42
CA ALA A 220 10.50 8.15 -9.58
C ALA A 220 10.74 9.07 -10.80
N GLU A 221 9.80 9.99 -11.07
CA GLU A 221 9.91 10.93 -12.19
C GLU A 221 10.99 12.02 -12.00
N ARG A 222 11.45 12.30 -10.76
CA ARG A 222 12.57 13.23 -10.51
C ARG A 222 13.94 12.67 -10.87
N ARG A 223 14.05 11.36 -11.05
CA ARG A 223 15.33 10.66 -11.30
C ARG A 223 15.41 10.08 -12.72
N ALA A 224 14.39 10.31 -13.54
CA ALA A 224 14.31 9.87 -14.93
C ALA A 224 15.11 10.78 -15.91
#